data_031ebd56649079a151ad40e123bf1b2c
#
_entry.id   031ebd56649079a151ad40e123bf1b2c
#
_cell.length_a   1.000
_cell.length_b   1.000
_cell.length_c   1.000
_cell.angle_alpha   90.00
_cell.angle_beta   90.00
_cell.angle_gamma   90.00
#
_symmetry.space_group_name_H-M   'P 1'
#
loop_
_entity.id
_entity.type
_entity.pdbx_description
1 polymer ?
#
loop_
_entity_poly.entity_id
_entity_poly.type
_entity_poly.pdbx_seq_one_letter_code
_entity_poly.pdbx_strand_id
1 'polypeptide(L)'
;MTANRVGANQTNIMKNLGAKRWAIAEGYIPGYSHGEAPQLTSHETVCILNAGDTEAEVTITIFYTDREPGGPYRLKIPARRTQHVRFNNLDDPEPIPKETDFASVIESSVPIVVQHTRLDSRQAETALLSTVAYAAGD
;
A
#
# COMPACT_ATOMS: atom_id res chain seq x y z
N MET A 1 0.18 17.47 -29.51
CA MET A 1 -0.38 16.15 -29.15
C MET A 1 -1.52 16.34 -28.17
N THR A 2 -2.73 15.99 -28.57
CA THR A 2 -3.87 16.08 -27.66
C THR A 2 -3.87 14.84 -26.76
N ALA A 3 -3.91 15.05 -25.47
CA ALA A 3 -4.09 13.95 -24.52
C ALA A 3 -5.46 13.31 -24.76
N ASN A 4 -5.52 11.99 -24.79
CA ASN A 4 -6.79 11.28 -24.83
C ASN A 4 -7.58 11.58 -23.55
N ARG A 5 -8.72 12.22 -23.72
CA ARG A 5 -9.61 12.48 -22.60
C ARG A 5 -10.53 11.29 -22.40
N VAL A 6 -10.64 10.87 -21.15
CA VAL A 6 -11.58 9.84 -20.75
C VAL A 6 -13.00 10.39 -20.91
N GLY A 7 -13.89 9.63 -21.55
CA GLY A 7 -15.29 10.02 -21.70
C GLY A 7 -16.01 10.09 -20.35
N ALA A 8 -17.13 10.81 -20.28
CA ALA A 8 -17.88 11.06 -19.05
C ALA A 8 -18.26 9.77 -18.32
N ASN A 9 -18.72 8.72 -19.05
CA ASN A 9 -19.07 7.44 -18.43
C ASN A 9 -17.85 6.72 -17.86
N GLN A 10 -16.70 6.78 -18.59
CA GLN A 10 -15.45 6.19 -18.11
C GLN A 10 -14.92 6.94 -16.89
N THR A 11 -15.06 8.28 -16.87
CA THR A 11 -14.67 9.09 -15.70
C THR A 11 -15.48 8.68 -14.47
N ASN A 12 -16.79 8.45 -14.61
CA ASN A 12 -17.63 8.01 -13.49
C ASN A 12 -17.25 6.61 -13.00
N ILE A 13 -16.94 5.68 -13.93
CA ILE A 13 -16.48 4.34 -13.60
C ILE A 13 -15.16 4.40 -12.83
N MET A 14 -14.19 5.19 -13.33
CA MET A 14 -12.89 5.34 -12.69
C MET A 14 -13.01 6.03 -11.32
N LYS A 15 -13.89 7.01 -11.18
CA LYS A 15 -14.13 7.73 -9.94
C LYS A 15 -14.64 6.82 -8.83
N ASN A 16 -15.38 5.76 -9.20
CA ASN A 16 -15.93 4.79 -8.25
C ASN A 16 -15.15 3.48 -8.22
N LEU A 17 -13.99 3.44 -8.89
CA LEU A 17 -13.18 2.23 -8.93
C LEU A 17 -12.55 1.96 -7.57
N GLY A 18 -12.83 0.78 -7.01
CA GLY A 18 -12.27 0.33 -5.76
C GLY A 18 -13.21 0.45 -4.58
N ALA A 19 -12.61 0.57 -3.40
CA ALA A 19 -13.31 0.70 -2.12
C ALA A 19 -12.57 1.69 -1.23
N LYS A 20 -13.22 2.14 -0.17
CA LYS A 20 -12.63 3.08 0.79
C LYS A 20 -11.92 2.37 1.94
N ARG A 21 -12.14 1.07 2.11
CA ARG A 21 -11.54 0.30 3.21
C ARG A 21 -10.98 -1.01 2.68
N TRP A 22 -9.74 -1.26 3.07
CA TRP A 22 -8.99 -2.43 2.65
C TRP A 22 -8.26 -3.02 3.83
N ALA A 23 -8.02 -4.34 3.78
CA ALA A 23 -7.23 -5.03 4.79
C ALA A 23 -6.21 -5.94 4.13
N ILE A 24 -5.02 -5.99 4.72
CA ILE A 24 -3.96 -6.94 4.37
C ILE A 24 -3.62 -7.67 5.66
N ALA A 25 -4.00 -8.94 5.73
CA ALA A 25 -3.80 -9.74 6.94
C ALA A 25 -2.35 -10.19 7.12
N GLU A 26 -1.58 -10.15 6.05
CA GLU A 26 -0.18 -10.58 6.04
C GLU A 26 0.76 -9.39 5.93
N GLY A 27 1.77 -9.35 6.77
CA GLY A 27 2.83 -8.36 6.69
C GLY A 27 4.05 -8.84 7.47
N TYR A 28 5.22 -8.65 6.89
CA TYR A 28 6.49 -9.01 7.50
C TYR A 28 7.62 -8.35 6.71
N ILE A 29 8.38 -7.49 7.35
CA ILE A 29 9.53 -6.84 6.71
C ILE A 29 10.76 -7.66 7.06
N PRO A 30 11.38 -8.36 6.07
CA PRO A 30 12.60 -9.12 6.34
C PRO A 30 13.74 -8.20 6.83
N GLY A 31 14.55 -8.70 7.76
CA GLY A 31 15.51 -7.88 8.49
C GLY A 31 16.82 -7.62 7.76
N TYR A 32 17.10 -8.38 6.69
CA TYR A 32 18.34 -8.21 5.92
C TYR A 32 18.11 -8.56 4.46
N SER A 33 19.10 -8.31 3.63
CA SER A 33 18.97 -8.37 2.17
C SER A 33 20.26 -8.79 1.51
N HIS A 34 20.14 -9.38 0.32
CA HIS A 34 21.25 -9.57 -0.63
C HIS A 34 20.95 -8.73 -1.87
N GLY A 35 22.01 -8.23 -2.50
CA GLY A 35 21.89 -7.45 -3.73
C GLY A 35 21.94 -5.94 -3.47
N GLU A 36 21.80 -5.18 -4.53
CA GLU A 36 21.93 -3.73 -4.47
C GLU A 36 20.74 -3.04 -3.81
N ALA A 37 21.05 -2.09 -2.93
CA ALA A 37 20.05 -1.21 -2.36
C ALA A 37 19.82 -0.02 -3.29
N PRO A 38 18.60 0.55 -3.35
CA PRO A 38 17.41 0.09 -2.63
C PRO A 38 16.60 -0.97 -3.37
N GLN A 39 16.97 -1.30 -4.62
CA GLN A 39 16.19 -2.16 -5.51
C GLN A 39 15.94 -3.54 -4.90
N LEU A 40 16.99 -4.16 -4.38
CA LEU A 40 16.94 -5.51 -3.81
C LEU A 40 16.90 -5.53 -2.29
N THR A 41 16.61 -4.41 -1.64
CA THR A 41 16.35 -4.37 -0.22
C THR A 41 15.01 -5.08 0.06
N SER A 42 15.02 -6.05 0.98
CA SER A 42 13.80 -6.74 1.39
C SER A 42 12.77 -5.73 1.88
N HIS A 43 11.55 -5.83 1.36
CA HIS A 43 10.53 -4.84 1.70
C HIS A 43 9.12 -5.39 1.58
N GLU A 44 8.22 -4.75 2.31
CA GLU A 44 6.78 -4.84 2.14
C GLU A 44 6.28 -3.55 1.54
N THR A 45 5.40 -3.65 0.55
CA THR A 45 4.89 -2.47 -0.17
C THR A 45 3.37 -2.50 -0.23
N VAL A 46 2.75 -1.37 0.05
CA VAL A 46 1.36 -1.13 -0.29
C VAL A 46 1.32 -0.32 -1.58
N CYS A 47 0.62 -0.86 -2.58
CA CYS A 47 0.45 -0.23 -3.89
C CYS A 47 -0.95 0.34 -3.94
N ILE A 48 -1.09 1.64 -4.14
CA ILE A 48 -2.38 2.33 -4.07
C ILE A 48 -2.65 3.05 -5.39
N LEU A 49 -3.78 2.74 -6.00
CA LEU A 49 -4.27 3.44 -7.18
C LEU A 49 -5.45 4.31 -6.79
N ASN A 50 -5.32 5.60 -7.03
CA ASN A 50 -6.43 6.56 -7.00
C ASN A 50 -6.80 6.90 -8.44
N ALA A 51 -7.82 6.22 -8.97
CA ALA A 51 -8.27 6.44 -10.35
C ALA A 51 -9.29 7.58 -10.47
N GLY A 52 -9.68 8.18 -9.35
CA GLY A 52 -10.63 9.27 -9.31
C GLY A 52 -10.02 10.62 -9.59
N ASP A 53 -10.84 11.64 -9.53
CA ASP A 53 -10.44 13.02 -9.84
C ASP A 53 -10.24 13.90 -8.58
N THR A 54 -10.30 13.28 -7.40
CA THR A 54 -10.10 13.96 -6.12
C THR A 54 -8.93 13.29 -5.40
N GLU A 55 -8.09 14.07 -4.72
CA GLU A 55 -7.01 13.54 -3.89
C GLU A 55 -7.55 12.57 -2.84
N ALA A 56 -6.89 11.45 -2.66
CA ALA A 56 -7.22 10.48 -1.61
C ALA A 56 -6.43 10.79 -0.35
N GLU A 57 -7.11 10.97 0.76
CA GLU A 57 -6.49 11.01 2.08
C GLU A 57 -6.56 9.61 2.67
N VAL A 58 -5.41 8.99 2.87
CA VAL A 58 -5.30 7.59 3.25
C VAL A 58 -4.69 7.48 4.64
N THR A 59 -5.28 6.62 5.47
CA THR A 59 -4.72 6.28 6.77
C THR A 59 -4.49 4.78 6.85
N ILE A 60 -3.37 4.41 7.47
CA ILE A 60 -2.99 3.01 7.67
C ILE A 60 -2.86 2.76 9.16
N THR A 61 -3.55 1.73 9.65
CA THR A 61 -3.43 1.24 11.01
C THR A 61 -2.74 -0.11 10.97
N ILE A 62 -1.73 -0.30 11.80
CA ILE A 62 -0.95 -1.54 11.86
C ILE A 62 -1.37 -2.33 13.09
N PHE A 63 -1.66 -3.60 12.88
CA PHE A 63 -2.03 -4.54 13.94
C PHE A 63 -0.90 -5.55 14.16
N TYR A 64 -0.61 -5.83 15.42
CA TYR A 64 0.47 -6.74 15.82
C TYR A 64 -0.09 -7.95 16.59
N THR A 65 0.76 -8.94 16.82
CA THR A 65 0.38 -10.13 17.59
C THR A 65 0.39 -9.91 19.11
N ASP A 66 1.21 -8.96 19.58
CA ASP A 66 1.58 -8.88 21.00
C ASP A 66 1.50 -7.48 21.61
N ARG A 67 0.96 -6.51 20.86
CA ARG A 67 0.91 -5.10 21.31
C ARG A 67 -0.29 -4.40 20.72
N GLU A 68 -0.57 -3.21 21.22
CA GLU A 68 -1.64 -2.38 20.70
C GLU A 68 -1.34 -1.91 19.28
N PRO A 69 -2.37 -1.66 18.47
CA PRO A 69 -2.18 -1.15 17.11
C PRO A 69 -1.35 0.13 17.04
N GLY A 70 -0.58 0.25 15.98
CA GLY A 70 0.21 1.43 15.68
C GLY A 70 -0.42 2.28 14.60
N GLY A 71 -0.01 3.54 14.55
CA GLY A 71 -0.51 4.51 13.59
C GLY A 71 -1.38 5.58 14.23
N PRO A 72 -2.21 6.29 13.46
CA PRO A 72 -2.37 6.15 12.01
C PRO A 72 -1.17 6.71 11.23
N TYR A 73 -0.76 5.99 10.22
CA TYR A 73 0.17 6.50 9.20
C TYR A 73 -0.65 7.20 8.13
N ARG A 74 -0.24 8.38 7.70
CA ARG A 74 -1.03 9.21 6.79
C ARG A 74 -0.33 9.40 5.47
N LEU A 75 -1.09 9.21 4.38
CA LEU A 75 -0.62 9.37 3.01
C LEU A 75 -1.63 10.21 2.23
N LYS A 76 -1.14 10.92 1.21
CA LYS A 76 -2.00 11.60 0.24
C LYS A 76 -1.65 11.08 -1.15
N ILE A 77 -2.65 10.57 -1.83
CA ILE A 77 -2.49 10.06 -3.20
C ILE A 77 -3.21 11.04 -4.13
N PRO A 78 -2.47 11.80 -4.94
CA PRO A 78 -3.12 12.76 -5.85
C PRO A 78 -4.08 12.08 -6.81
N ALA A 79 -5.01 12.87 -7.34
CA ALA A 79 -5.98 12.37 -8.31
C ALA A 79 -5.29 11.75 -9.52
N ARG A 80 -5.82 10.64 -10.00
CA ARG A 80 -5.35 9.92 -11.19
C ARG A 80 -3.86 9.56 -11.09
N ARG A 81 -3.45 9.05 -9.92
CA ARG A 81 -2.07 8.63 -9.66
C ARG A 81 -2.04 7.30 -8.94
N THR A 82 -0.96 6.59 -9.15
CA THR A 82 -0.60 5.42 -8.35
C THR A 82 0.62 5.76 -7.49
N GLN A 83 0.68 5.20 -6.29
CA GLN A 83 1.87 5.27 -5.45
C GLN A 83 2.16 3.90 -4.86
N HIS A 84 3.43 3.52 -4.89
CA HIS A 84 3.92 2.31 -4.26
C HIS A 84 4.73 2.74 -3.03
N VAL A 85 4.22 2.44 -1.87
CA VAL A 85 4.81 2.92 -0.61
C VAL A 85 5.32 1.73 0.17
N ARG A 86 6.62 1.72 0.45
CA ARG A 86 7.21 0.68 1.29
C ARG A 86 6.83 0.92 2.75
N PHE A 87 6.30 -0.10 3.40
CA PHE A 87 6.07 -0.04 4.85
C PHE A 87 7.37 0.25 5.60
N ASN A 88 8.51 -0.17 5.04
CA ASN A 88 9.85 0.13 5.55
C ASN A 88 10.08 1.63 5.79
N ASN A 89 9.45 2.48 5.00
CA ASN A 89 9.66 3.92 5.01
C ASN A 89 8.63 4.69 5.82
N LEU A 90 7.63 4.01 6.37
CA LEU A 90 6.64 4.63 7.24
C LEU A 90 7.25 4.77 8.64
N ASP A 91 7.46 5.99 9.09
CA ASP A 91 8.16 6.28 10.33
C ASP A 91 7.41 7.23 11.28
N ASP A 92 6.33 7.82 10.83
CA ASP A 92 5.52 8.72 11.65
C ASP A 92 4.12 8.12 11.86
N PRO A 93 3.73 7.74 13.09
CA PRO A 93 4.32 8.13 14.38
C PRO A 93 5.58 7.35 14.81
N GLU A 94 5.81 6.17 14.25
CA GLU A 94 6.99 5.36 14.58
C GLU A 94 7.27 4.35 13.48
N PRO A 95 8.52 3.91 13.31
CA PRO A 95 8.82 2.89 12.32
C PRO A 95 8.11 1.57 12.62
N ILE A 96 7.75 0.83 11.57
CA ILE A 96 7.24 -0.52 11.70
C ILE A 96 8.45 -1.45 11.89
N PRO A 97 8.50 -2.23 12.97
CA PRO A 97 9.67 -3.06 13.24
C PRO A 97 9.86 -4.15 12.19
N LYS A 98 11.12 -4.43 11.86
CA LYS A 98 11.48 -5.54 11.00
C LYS A 98 11.32 -6.87 11.75
N GLU A 99 11.23 -7.96 11.00
CA GLU A 99 11.13 -9.32 11.53
C GLU A 99 9.97 -9.48 12.54
N THR A 100 8.88 -8.80 12.25
CA THR A 100 7.69 -8.77 13.11
C THR A 100 6.47 -8.96 12.25
N ASP A 101 5.61 -9.91 12.63
CA ASP A 101 4.35 -10.12 11.92
C ASP A 101 3.41 -8.96 12.18
N PHE A 102 2.78 -8.47 11.12
CA PHE A 102 1.78 -7.41 11.24
C PHE A 102 0.68 -7.57 10.20
N ALA A 103 -0.42 -6.89 10.43
CA ALA A 103 -1.48 -6.71 9.46
C ALA A 103 -1.76 -5.21 9.32
N SER A 104 -2.42 -4.84 8.24
CA SER A 104 -2.75 -3.43 8.02
C SER A 104 -4.20 -3.26 7.60
N VAL A 105 -4.81 -2.18 8.06
CA VAL A 105 -6.11 -1.70 7.59
C VAL A 105 -5.88 -0.34 6.96
N ILE A 106 -6.33 -0.20 5.72
CA ILE A 106 -6.13 1.00 4.92
C ILE A 106 -7.49 1.63 4.68
N GLU A 107 -7.63 2.89 5.06
CA GLU A 107 -8.86 3.66 4.92
C GLU A 107 -8.59 4.89 4.07
N SER A 108 -9.53 5.22 3.19
CA SER A 108 -9.38 6.32 2.25
C SER A 108 -10.63 7.18 2.22
N SER A 109 -10.44 8.48 1.99
CA SER A 109 -11.53 9.43 1.82
C SER A 109 -12.33 9.19 0.53
N VAL A 110 -11.71 8.56 -0.46
CA VAL A 110 -12.34 8.25 -1.76
C VAL A 110 -12.01 6.80 -2.13
N PRO A 111 -12.76 6.17 -3.06
CA PRO A 111 -12.43 4.81 -3.50
C PRO A 111 -11.02 4.73 -4.08
N ILE A 112 -10.31 3.68 -3.69
CA ILE A 112 -8.96 3.36 -4.17
C ILE A 112 -8.88 1.86 -4.42
N VAL A 113 -7.83 1.43 -5.13
CA VAL A 113 -7.50 0.01 -5.27
C VAL A 113 -6.17 -0.23 -4.56
N VAL A 114 -6.11 -1.30 -3.77
CA VAL A 114 -4.92 -1.61 -2.97
C VAL A 114 -4.41 -3.00 -3.32
N GLN A 115 -3.11 -3.07 -3.62
CA GLN A 115 -2.37 -4.31 -3.76
C GLN A 115 -1.21 -4.35 -2.77
N HIS A 116 -0.72 -5.55 -2.54
CA HIS A 116 0.35 -5.82 -1.60
C HIS A 116 1.47 -6.54 -2.32
N THR A 117 2.70 -6.09 -2.11
CA THR A 117 3.89 -6.72 -2.70
C THR A 117 4.94 -6.92 -1.61
N ARG A 118 5.57 -8.09 -1.60
CA ARG A 118 6.71 -8.39 -0.75
C ARG A 118 7.88 -8.82 -1.62
N LEU A 119 9.04 -8.24 -1.35
CA LEU A 119 10.32 -8.76 -1.83
C LEU A 119 11.11 -9.28 -0.63
N ASP A 120 11.46 -10.56 -0.68
CA ASP A 120 12.33 -11.19 0.31
C ASP A 120 13.64 -11.55 -0.38
N SER A 121 14.69 -10.81 -0.09
CA SER A 121 16.02 -10.99 -0.66
C SER A 121 17.04 -11.45 0.38
N ARG A 122 16.57 -12.10 1.45
CA ARG A 122 17.45 -12.61 2.50
C ARG A 122 18.40 -13.69 1.99
N GLN A 123 18.07 -14.31 0.87
CA GLN A 123 18.94 -15.26 0.17
C GLN A 123 19.22 -14.74 -1.23
N ALA A 124 20.25 -15.32 -1.89
CA ALA A 124 20.57 -14.97 -3.27
C ALA A 124 19.40 -15.24 -4.22
N GLU A 125 18.64 -16.31 -3.94
CA GLU A 125 17.38 -16.60 -4.62
C GLU A 125 16.28 -15.75 -3.99
N THR A 126 15.98 -14.64 -4.64
CA THR A 126 14.95 -13.72 -4.12
C THR A 126 13.55 -14.26 -4.34
N ALA A 127 12.65 -13.97 -3.41
CA ALA A 127 11.24 -14.29 -3.55
C ALA A 127 10.43 -12.99 -3.65
N LEU A 128 9.57 -12.94 -4.68
CA LEU A 128 8.68 -11.80 -4.90
C LEU A 128 7.25 -12.32 -4.99
N LEU A 129 6.35 -11.71 -4.25
CA LEU A 129 4.93 -11.97 -4.37
C LEU A 129 4.15 -10.67 -4.46
N SER A 130 3.01 -10.74 -5.13
CA SER A 130 2.06 -9.64 -5.19
C SER A 130 0.65 -10.20 -5.13
N THR A 131 -0.23 -9.54 -4.41
CA THR A 131 -1.61 -9.96 -4.27
C THR A 131 -2.52 -8.75 -4.07
N VAL A 132 -3.80 -8.93 -4.40
CA VAL A 132 -4.80 -7.89 -4.14
C VAL A 132 -5.18 -7.94 -2.66
N ALA A 133 -5.29 -6.78 -2.05
CA ALA A 133 -5.79 -6.68 -0.68
C ALA A 133 -7.28 -7.03 -0.61
N TYR A 134 -7.77 -7.31 0.58
CA TYR A 134 -9.18 -7.57 0.81
C TYR A 134 -9.94 -6.25 0.86
N ALA A 135 -10.94 -6.10 -0.01
CA ALA A 135 -11.81 -4.94 -0.01
C ALA A 135 -12.89 -5.12 1.07
N ALA A 136 -12.87 -4.27 2.08
CA ALA A 136 -13.78 -4.38 3.22
C ALA A 136 -15.08 -3.58 3.03
N GLY A 137 -15.28 -3.03 1.83
CA GLY A 137 -16.42 -2.19 1.53
C GLY A 137 -16.20 -0.74 1.95
N ASP A 138 -17.26 0.00 2.01
CA ASP A 138 -17.24 1.42 2.34
C ASP A 138 -17.47 1.68 3.83
#